data_7e39c1bcc6f5acd244858c7b0e22c069
#
_entry.id   7e39c1bcc6f5acd244858c7b0e22c069
#
_cell.length_a   1.000
_cell.length_b   1.000
_cell.length_c   1.000
_cell.angle_alpha   90.00
_cell.angle_beta   90.00
_cell.angle_gamma   90.00
#
_symmetry.space_group_name_H-M   'P 1'
#
loop_
_entity.id
_entity.type
_entity.pdbx_description
1 polymer ?
#
loop_
_entity_poly.entity_id
_entity_poly.type
_entity_poly.pdbx_seq_one_letter_code
_entity_poly.pdbx_strand_id
1 'polypeptide(L)'
;PKNCAYNIVRLGRTIICNTMYAEKTILDYYNKNGYRIINVKQGYTKCNVCPIADNAFITEDSGICKTVRNTADDIKVYLLTPGSVRLDGFEYGFIGGASGRYGENILLCGSITKTEELKKIIDKTNLKIITLSEKELYDFGSIISF
;
A
#
# COMPACT_ATOMS: atom_id res chain seq x y z
N PRO A 1 -17.16 -0.21 -9.33
CA PRO A 1 -17.71 -0.43 -8.00
C PRO A 1 -17.49 0.80 -7.13
N LYS A 2 -18.55 1.30 -6.47
CA LYS A 2 -18.52 2.55 -5.68
C LYS A 2 -17.59 2.48 -4.45
N ASN A 3 -17.26 1.30 -3.97
CA ASN A 3 -16.38 1.08 -2.83
C ASN A 3 -14.87 1.33 -3.12
N CYS A 4 -14.48 1.53 -4.38
CA CYS A 4 -13.11 1.89 -4.75
C CYS A 4 -12.84 3.40 -4.77
N ALA A 5 -13.87 4.25 -4.60
CA ALA A 5 -13.76 5.69 -4.78
C ALA A 5 -12.71 6.38 -3.89
N TYR A 6 -12.52 5.85 -2.68
CA TYR A 6 -11.57 6.39 -1.70
C TYR A 6 -10.31 5.54 -1.55
N ASN A 7 -10.14 4.53 -2.41
CA ASN A 7 -8.99 3.62 -2.35
C ASN A 7 -7.77 4.23 -3.04
N ILE A 8 -7.23 5.29 -2.43
CA ILE A 8 -6.20 6.16 -2.96
C ILE A 8 -4.98 6.10 -2.04
N VAL A 9 -3.79 5.98 -2.62
CA VAL A 9 -2.52 6.01 -1.89
C VAL A 9 -1.85 7.36 -2.08
N ARG A 10 -1.38 7.94 -0.98
CA ARG A 10 -0.49 9.10 -1.00
C ARG A 10 0.92 8.67 -0.59
N LEU A 11 1.90 9.01 -1.42
CA LEU A 11 3.33 8.88 -1.17
C LEU A 11 3.98 10.25 -1.37
N GLY A 12 4.34 10.94 -0.27
CA GLY A 12 4.87 12.30 -0.35
C GLY A 12 3.96 13.21 -1.18
N ARG A 13 4.42 13.61 -2.36
CA ARG A 13 3.65 14.42 -3.33
C ARG A 13 3.13 13.63 -4.54
N THR A 14 3.06 12.33 -4.42
CA THR A 14 2.51 11.44 -5.45
C THR A 14 1.26 10.74 -4.94
N ILE A 15 0.24 10.67 -5.80
CA ILE A 15 -1.00 9.93 -5.60
C ILE A 15 -1.01 8.75 -6.56
N ILE A 16 -1.31 7.57 -6.05
CA ILE A 16 -1.47 6.36 -6.87
C ILE A 16 -2.91 5.86 -6.66
N CYS A 17 -3.67 5.75 -7.73
CA CYS A 17 -5.06 5.27 -7.69
C CYS A 17 -5.54 4.84 -9.06
N ASN A 18 -6.69 4.17 -9.11
CA ASN A 18 -7.44 4.01 -10.33
C ASN A 18 -8.30 5.26 -10.55
N THR A 19 -7.87 6.13 -11.48
CA THR A 19 -8.54 7.43 -11.73
C THR A 19 -9.95 7.31 -12.29
N MET A 20 -10.32 6.14 -12.84
CA MET A 20 -11.69 5.89 -13.33
C MET A 20 -12.69 5.70 -12.17
N TYR A 21 -12.22 5.17 -11.03
CA TYR A 21 -13.07 4.87 -9.88
C TYR A 21 -12.90 5.86 -8.74
N ALA A 22 -11.76 6.55 -8.69
CA ALA A 22 -11.44 7.50 -7.63
C ALA A 22 -12.41 8.69 -7.60
N GLU A 23 -12.76 9.16 -6.40
CA GLU A 23 -13.64 10.30 -6.20
C GLU A 23 -13.06 11.57 -6.85
N LYS A 24 -13.84 12.17 -7.74
CA LYS A 24 -13.41 13.32 -8.54
C LYS A 24 -12.98 14.51 -7.71
N THR A 25 -13.70 14.82 -6.65
CA THR A 25 -13.37 15.94 -5.74
C THR A 25 -11.98 15.79 -5.13
N ILE A 26 -11.58 14.55 -4.80
CA ILE A 26 -10.25 14.25 -4.26
C ILE A 26 -9.18 14.41 -5.35
N LEU A 27 -9.42 13.91 -6.55
CA LEU A 27 -8.48 14.07 -7.67
C LEU A 27 -8.29 15.56 -8.03
N ASP A 28 -9.37 16.33 -8.09
CA ASP A 28 -9.32 17.77 -8.34
C ASP A 28 -8.52 18.52 -7.26
N TYR A 29 -8.71 18.14 -5.98
CA TYR A 29 -7.91 18.70 -4.87
C TYR A 29 -6.42 18.45 -5.07
N TYR A 30 -6.03 17.20 -5.33
CA TYR A 30 -4.62 16.85 -5.50
C TYR A 30 -4.00 17.50 -6.75
N ASN A 31 -4.73 17.56 -7.87
CA ASN A 31 -4.28 18.25 -9.08
C ASN A 31 -4.04 19.74 -8.82
N LYS A 32 -5.00 20.43 -8.20
CA LYS A 32 -4.89 21.88 -7.87
C LYS A 32 -3.71 22.17 -6.94
N ASN A 33 -3.35 21.21 -6.09
CA ASN A 33 -2.23 21.35 -5.16
C ASN A 33 -0.90 20.81 -5.72
N GLY A 34 -0.81 20.53 -7.01
CA GLY A 34 0.41 20.15 -7.71
C GLY A 34 0.95 18.77 -7.32
N TYR A 35 0.08 17.83 -6.96
CA TYR A 35 0.46 16.44 -6.76
C TYR A 35 0.57 15.72 -8.11
N ARG A 36 1.57 14.84 -8.25
CA ARG A 36 1.64 13.90 -9.36
C ARG A 36 0.60 12.80 -9.15
N ILE A 37 -0.20 12.49 -10.17
CA ILE A 37 -1.17 11.39 -10.12
C ILE A 37 -0.69 10.28 -11.06
N ILE A 38 -0.50 9.08 -10.51
CA ILE A 38 -0.18 7.87 -11.27
C ILE A 38 -1.44 7.01 -11.34
N ASN A 39 -1.95 6.82 -12.56
CA ASN A 39 -3.12 5.98 -12.80
C ASN A 39 -2.71 4.51 -12.89
N VAL A 40 -3.35 3.65 -12.10
CA VAL A 40 -3.19 2.19 -12.13
C VAL A 40 -4.53 1.51 -12.44
N LYS A 41 -4.48 0.26 -12.90
CA LYS A 41 -5.72 -0.51 -13.19
C LYS A 41 -6.39 -1.07 -11.95
N GLN A 42 -5.64 -1.23 -10.84
CA GLN A 42 -6.15 -1.78 -9.58
C GLN A 42 -7.09 -0.81 -8.89
N GLY A 43 -8.35 -1.21 -8.65
CA GLY A 43 -9.34 -0.39 -7.95
C GLY A 43 -9.07 -0.29 -6.44
N TYR A 44 -8.60 -1.38 -5.82
CA TYR A 44 -8.24 -1.43 -4.39
C TYR A 44 -6.78 -1.03 -4.16
N THR A 45 -6.37 0.10 -4.71
CA THR A 45 -4.96 0.53 -4.71
C THR A 45 -4.40 0.69 -3.29
N LYS A 46 -5.16 1.32 -2.38
CA LYS A 46 -4.71 1.52 -1.00
C LYS A 46 -4.54 0.20 -0.25
N CYS A 47 -5.45 -0.75 -0.46
CA CYS A 47 -5.34 -2.06 0.16
C CYS A 47 -4.14 -2.86 -0.36
N ASN A 48 -3.74 -2.65 -1.61
CA ASN A 48 -2.59 -3.33 -2.23
C ASN A 48 -1.24 -2.66 -1.95
N VAL A 49 -1.20 -1.45 -1.39
CA VAL A 49 0.03 -0.67 -1.22
C VAL A 49 0.30 -0.40 0.26
N CYS A 50 1.46 -0.88 0.72
CA CYS A 50 2.02 -0.56 2.04
C CYS A 50 3.13 0.48 1.89
N PRO A 51 2.89 1.78 2.20
CA PRO A 51 3.92 2.81 2.17
C PRO A 51 5.01 2.53 3.21
N ILE A 52 6.28 2.62 2.82
CA ILE A 52 7.44 2.48 3.71
C ILE A 52 8.33 3.72 3.73
N ALA A 53 8.17 4.61 2.76
CA ALA A 53 8.80 5.94 2.72
C ALA A 53 7.94 6.87 1.86
N ASP A 54 8.31 8.15 1.78
CA ASP A 54 7.60 9.11 0.91
C ASP A 54 7.81 8.84 -0.57
N ASN A 55 8.77 7.98 -0.90
CA ASN A 55 9.09 7.53 -2.25
C ASN A 55 9.31 6.02 -2.33
N ALA A 56 8.78 5.24 -1.40
CA ALA A 56 8.91 3.78 -1.45
C ALA A 56 7.70 3.06 -0.86
N PHE A 57 7.34 1.92 -1.45
CA PHE A 57 6.26 1.07 -0.96
C PHE A 57 6.45 -0.40 -1.31
N ILE A 58 5.71 -1.24 -0.60
CA ILE A 58 5.57 -2.68 -0.86
C ILE A 58 4.19 -2.93 -1.47
N THR A 59 4.10 -3.82 -2.45
CA THR A 59 2.85 -4.26 -3.05
C THR A 59 2.92 -5.73 -3.45
N GLU A 60 1.78 -6.42 -3.45
CA GLU A 60 1.62 -7.77 -4.02
C GLU A 60 1.08 -7.71 -5.45
N ASP A 61 0.66 -6.52 -5.93
CA ASP A 61 0.10 -6.32 -7.27
C ASP A 61 1.20 -6.03 -8.30
N SER A 62 1.43 -6.98 -9.18
CA SER A 62 2.42 -6.85 -10.27
C SER A 62 2.08 -5.75 -11.28
N GLY A 63 0.78 -5.44 -11.45
CA GLY A 63 0.31 -4.36 -12.34
C GLY A 63 0.64 -2.98 -11.78
N ILE A 64 0.41 -2.77 -10.47
CA ILE A 64 0.84 -1.54 -9.76
C ILE A 64 2.36 -1.41 -9.86
N CYS A 65 3.11 -2.48 -9.51
CA CYS A 65 4.56 -2.50 -9.55
C CYS A 65 5.09 -2.11 -10.93
N LYS A 66 4.62 -2.75 -12.00
CA LYS A 66 5.02 -2.47 -13.38
C LYS A 66 4.69 -1.04 -13.78
N THR A 67 3.48 -0.57 -13.49
CA THR A 67 3.05 0.78 -13.87
C THR A 67 3.93 1.84 -13.21
N VAL A 68 4.14 1.74 -11.89
CA VAL A 68 4.93 2.76 -11.17
C VAL A 68 6.39 2.75 -11.60
N ARG A 69 7.02 1.58 -11.74
CA ARG A 69 8.40 1.48 -12.22
C ARG A 69 8.62 2.07 -13.63
N ASN A 70 7.59 2.03 -14.48
CA ASN A 70 7.67 2.58 -15.83
C ASN A 70 7.35 4.08 -15.91
N THR A 71 6.75 4.67 -14.87
CA THR A 71 6.26 6.07 -14.90
C THR A 71 6.94 6.96 -13.88
N ALA A 72 7.65 6.39 -12.90
CA ALA A 72 8.23 7.13 -11.78
C ALA A 72 9.50 6.42 -11.26
N ASP A 73 10.64 6.75 -11.87
CA ASP A 73 11.96 6.21 -11.51
C ASP A 73 12.45 6.65 -10.11
N ASP A 74 11.88 7.75 -9.60
CA ASP A 74 12.10 8.27 -8.24
C ASP A 74 11.37 7.49 -7.15
N ILE A 75 10.44 6.55 -7.51
CA ILE A 75 9.69 5.73 -6.56
C ILE A 75 10.23 4.29 -6.55
N LYS A 76 10.67 3.86 -5.38
CA LYS A 76 11.14 2.48 -5.16
C LYS A 76 9.97 1.54 -4.85
N VAL A 77 9.80 0.51 -5.66
CA VAL A 77 8.72 -0.47 -5.49
C VAL A 77 9.30 -1.84 -5.17
N TYR A 78 8.86 -2.40 -4.04
CA TYR A 78 9.14 -3.77 -3.64
C TYR A 78 7.92 -4.63 -3.95
N LEU A 79 8.09 -5.60 -4.83
CA LEU A 79 7.07 -6.60 -5.12
C LEU A 79 7.20 -7.76 -4.13
N LEU A 80 6.10 -8.06 -3.44
CA LEU A 80 5.97 -9.16 -2.50
C LEU A 80 5.17 -10.28 -3.18
N THR A 81 5.52 -11.53 -2.91
CA THR A 81 4.73 -12.68 -3.35
C THR A 81 3.37 -12.68 -2.64
N PRO A 82 2.24 -12.79 -3.38
CA PRO A 82 0.91 -12.85 -2.78
C PRO A 82 0.73 -14.06 -1.84
N GLY A 83 -0.18 -13.93 -0.87
CA GLY A 83 -0.56 -15.03 0.03
C GLY A 83 -0.02 -14.92 1.45
N SER A 84 0.70 -13.83 1.78
CA SER A 84 1.20 -13.60 3.15
C SER A 84 0.17 -13.00 4.10
N VAL A 85 -0.96 -12.50 3.58
CA VAL A 85 -2.02 -11.82 4.33
C VAL A 85 -3.30 -12.62 4.25
N ARG A 86 -3.91 -12.88 5.39
CA ARG A 86 -5.21 -13.58 5.47
C ARG A 86 -6.36 -12.60 5.28
N LEU A 87 -7.41 -13.05 4.57
CA LEU A 87 -8.72 -12.40 4.48
C LEU A 87 -9.79 -13.49 4.40
N ASP A 88 -10.73 -13.53 5.36
CA ASP A 88 -11.75 -14.56 5.39
C ASP A 88 -12.68 -14.49 4.17
N GLY A 89 -12.93 -15.63 3.55
CA GLY A 89 -13.73 -15.74 2.33
C GLY A 89 -12.98 -15.48 1.02
N PHE A 90 -11.68 -15.20 1.09
CA PHE A 90 -10.80 -14.98 -0.07
C PHE A 90 -9.56 -15.87 0.04
N GLU A 91 -8.89 -16.09 -1.08
CA GLU A 91 -7.64 -16.88 -1.13
C GLU A 91 -6.54 -16.22 -0.29
N TYR A 92 -6.46 -14.89 -0.36
CA TYR A 92 -5.56 -14.05 0.46
C TYR A 92 -6.10 -12.62 0.55
N GLY A 93 -5.61 -11.87 1.53
CA GLY A 93 -5.83 -10.43 1.68
C GLY A 93 -4.70 -9.62 1.06
N PHE A 94 -4.69 -8.32 1.33
CA PHE A 94 -3.74 -7.38 0.76
C PHE A 94 -2.82 -6.77 1.82
N ILE A 95 -1.53 -6.63 1.50
CA ILE A 95 -0.53 -6.09 2.42
C ILE A 95 -0.86 -4.66 2.91
N GLY A 96 -1.39 -3.80 2.05
CA GLY A 96 -1.81 -2.45 2.44
C GLY A 96 -3.06 -2.42 3.31
N GLY A 97 -3.90 -3.48 3.25
CA GLY A 97 -5.03 -3.70 4.15
C GLY A 97 -4.64 -4.19 5.55
N ALA A 98 -3.47 -4.84 5.65
CA ALA A 98 -2.90 -5.35 6.89
C ALA A 98 -1.85 -4.43 7.51
N SER A 99 -1.63 -3.23 6.96
CA SER A 99 -0.53 -2.36 7.37
C SER A 99 -0.86 -0.88 7.35
N GLY A 100 -0.03 -0.10 8.05
CA GLY A 100 0.02 1.35 8.00
C GLY A 100 1.37 1.89 8.44
N ARG A 101 1.71 3.12 8.01
CA ARG A 101 2.93 3.80 8.43
C ARG A 101 2.60 4.94 9.39
N TYR A 102 3.34 5.03 10.48
CA TYR A 102 3.29 6.15 11.41
C TYR A 102 4.72 6.60 11.76
N GLY A 103 5.13 7.74 11.23
CA GLY A 103 6.51 8.22 11.37
C GLY A 103 7.53 7.22 10.81
N GLU A 104 8.47 6.79 11.66
CA GLU A 104 9.48 5.77 11.37
C GLU A 104 9.00 4.34 11.70
N ASN A 105 7.71 4.16 12.00
CA ASN A 105 7.17 2.85 12.32
C ASN A 105 6.29 2.34 11.18
N ILE A 106 6.38 1.02 10.95
CA ILE A 106 5.37 0.27 10.20
C ILE A 106 4.52 -0.50 11.20
N LEU A 107 3.21 -0.24 11.18
CA LEU A 107 2.23 -0.96 11.98
C LEU A 107 1.71 -2.12 11.15
N LEU A 108 1.67 -3.31 11.74
CA LEU A 108 1.22 -4.53 11.06
C LEU A 108 0.11 -5.21 11.88
N CYS A 109 -1.00 -5.52 11.22
CA CYS A 109 -2.15 -6.23 11.80
C CYS A 109 -1.86 -7.73 11.96
N GLY A 110 -0.72 -8.08 12.55
CA GLY A 110 -0.30 -9.45 12.79
C GLY A 110 1.20 -9.64 12.70
N SER A 111 1.62 -10.86 12.99
CA SER A 111 3.03 -11.26 13.02
C SER A 111 3.56 -11.55 11.60
N ILE A 112 4.83 -11.19 11.37
CA ILE A 112 5.55 -11.50 10.13
C ILE A 112 6.51 -12.68 10.28
N THR A 113 6.40 -13.46 11.37
CA THR A 113 7.29 -14.60 11.62
C THR A 113 7.26 -15.65 10.51
N LYS A 114 6.14 -15.73 9.78
CA LYS A 114 5.96 -16.63 8.63
C LYS A 114 6.19 -15.94 7.26
N THR A 115 6.64 -14.69 7.25
CA THR A 115 6.76 -13.86 6.02
C THR A 115 8.18 -13.34 5.89
N GLU A 116 9.13 -14.25 5.69
CA GLU A 116 10.55 -13.94 5.56
C GLU A 116 10.85 -12.90 4.46
N GLU A 117 10.10 -12.92 3.35
CA GLU A 117 10.26 -11.98 2.26
C GLU A 117 9.92 -10.54 2.71
N LEU A 118 8.78 -10.36 3.40
CA LEU A 118 8.37 -9.06 3.93
C LEU A 118 9.39 -8.54 4.94
N LYS A 119 9.84 -9.40 5.86
CA LYS A 119 10.87 -9.06 6.83
C LYS A 119 12.15 -8.59 6.16
N LYS A 120 12.66 -9.33 5.16
CA LYS A 120 13.87 -8.94 4.41
C LYS A 120 13.71 -7.60 3.66
N ILE A 121 12.50 -7.25 3.23
CA ILE A 121 12.24 -5.95 2.61
C ILE A 121 12.29 -4.85 3.67
N ILE A 122 11.62 -5.05 4.81
CA ILE A 122 11.56 -4.04 5.89
C ILE A 122 12.94 -3.84 6.52
N ASP A 123 13.73 -4.89 6.72
CA ASP A 123 15.09 -4.83 7.26
C ASP A 123 16.05 -3.98 6.39
N LYS A 124 15.71 -3.75 5.12
CA LYS A 124 16.45 -2.82 4.23
C LYS A 124 16.03 -1.36 4.39
N THR A 125 15.08 -1.08 5.26
CA THR A 125 14.57 0.25 5.59
C THR A 125 15.00 0.66 6.99
N ASN A 126 14.80 1.94 7.35
CA ASN A 126 15.01 2.41 8.72
C ASN A 126 13.73 2.29 9.57
N LEU A 127 12.70 1.59 9.09
CA LEU A 127 11.43 1.46 9.78
C LEU A 127 11.54 0.46 10.94
N LYS A 128 10.94 0.82 12.05
CA LYS A 128 10.69 -0.09 13.17
C LYS A 128 9.36 -0.80 12.95
N ILE A 129 9.34 -2.11 13.18
CA ILE A 129 8.13 -2.91 13.07
C ILE A 129 7.39 -2.87 14.40
N ILE A 130 6.09 -2.54 14.36
CA ILE A 130 5.16 -2.68 15.48
C ILE A 130 4.06 -3.65 15.05
N THR A 131 4.05 -4.83 15.64
CA THR A 131 3.00 -5.83 15.42
C THR A 131 1.85 -5.58 16.41
N LEU A 132 0.64 -5.44 15.90
CA LEU A 132 -0.56 -5.20 16.70
C LEU A 132 -1.20 -6.50 17.20
N SER A 133 -0.72 -7.64 16.73
CA SER A 133 -1.17 -8.98 17.12
C SER A 133 -0.08 -9.99 16.85
N GLU A 134 -0.02 -11.06 17.64
CA GLU A 134 0.87 -12.20 17.41
C GLU A 134 0.29 -13.24 16.43
N LYS A 135 -0.99 -13.06 16.03
CA LYS A 135 -1.64 -13.90 15.03
C LYS A 135 -1.05 -13.63 13.63
N GLU A 136 -1.45 -14.42 12.65
CA GLU A 136 -1.10 -14.19 11.24
C GLU A 136 -1.52 -12.79 10.77
N LEU A 137 -0.80 -12.23 9.78
CA LEU A 137 -1.20 -10.98 9.15
C LEU A 137 -2.62 -11.08 8.61
N TYR A 138 -3.46 -10.11 8.96
CA TYR A 138 -4.86 -10.09 8.58
C TYR A 138 -5.24 -8.74 7.97
N ASP A 139 -5.95 -8.79 6.84
CA ASP A 139 -6.46 -7.61 6.14
C ASP A 139 -7.73 -7.07 6.83
N PHE A 140 -7.61 -5.91 7.46
CA PHE A 140 -8.73 -5.15 8.07
C PHE A 140 -9.17 -3.96 7.20
N GLY A 141 -8.61 -3.81 6.01
CA GLY A 141 -8.92 -2.74 5.07
C GLY A 141 -7.88 -1.62 5.00
N SER A 142 -7.34 -1.16 6.10
CA SER A 142 -6.15 -0.28 6.20
C SER A 142 -5.98 0.28 7.61
N ILE A 143 -4.74 0.64 7.98
CA ILE A 143 -4.44 1.55 9.09
C ILE A 143 -4.20 2.94 8.50
N ILE A 144 -4.93 3.94 9.00
CA ILE A 144 -4.78 5.34 8.61
C ILE A 144 -4.23 6.11 9.81
N SER A 145 -3.12 6.81 9.61
CA SER A 145 -2.52 7.72 10.62
C SER A 145 -2.67 9.18 10.18
N PHE A 146 -2.83 10.07 11.15
CA PHE A 146 -2.95 11.52 10.94
C PHE A 146 -1.73 12.24 11.52
#